data_ff19826ffc70cc8e1b5043dc9f599752
#
_entry.id   ff19826ffc70cc8e1b5043dc9f599752
#
_cell.length_a   1.000
_cell.length_b   1.000
_cell.length_c   1.000
_cell.angle_alpha   90.00
_cell.angle_beta   90.00
_cell.angle_gamma   90.00
#
_symmetry.space_group_name_H-M   'P 1'
#
loop_
_entity.id
_entity.type
_entity.pdbx_description
1 polymer ?
#
loop_
_entity_poly.entity_id
_entity_poly.type
_entity_poly.pdbx_seq_one_letter_code
_entity_poly.pdbx_strand_id
1 'polypeptide(L)'
;MTGKKGVFIDLTVTEDETIELLSRGIQLDVLIPDLTAHYKSRNRPAMNRDFPLGSMQGNYTWDELNTRFDELQATYPNIISERIILGESIEERDIWAFKVSDNPNDDEDEPEVLYTALTHAREPVSMMNLFYFVQLLAEEYGNDPELTYLVNNREMWFVPVINPDGYVYNESIQPDGGGMHRKNRRDTNCGDGTNRGVDLNRNYGYGWGANDTGSSPDPCATTYRGESEFTEPETQAVRDFMLSHEFKDVLH
;
A
#
# COMPACT_ATOMS: atom_id res chain seq x y z
N MET A 1 -9.22 9.44 -13.58
CA MET A 1 -10.47 9.82 -14.28
C MET A 1 -11.60 9.56 -13.30
N THR A 2 -12.31 10.59 -12.89
CA THR A 2 -13.48 10.51 -12.02
C THR A 2 -14.70 11.01 -12.77
N GLY A 3 -15.91 10.78 -12.26
CA GLY A 3 -17.10 11.26 -12.94
C GLY A 3 -18.37 10.48 -12.59
N LYS A 4 -19.51 10.96 -13.07
CA LYS A 4 -20.80 10.29 -12.92
C LYS A 4 -21.38 10.00 -14.31
N LYS A 5 -21.57 8.71 -14.62
CA LYS A 5 -22.08 8.26 -15.93
C LYS A 5 -23.34 9.01 -16.34
N GLY A 6 -23.32 9.62 -17.54
CA GLY A 6 -24.44 10.39 -18.10
C GLY A 6 -24.62 11.80 -17.51
N VAL A 7 -23.72 12.24 -16.61
CA VAL A 7 -23.76 13.57 -15.98
C VAL A 7 -22.50 14.36 -16.27
N PHE A 8 -21.33 13.87 -15.84
CA PHE A 8 -20.05 14.52 -16.07
C PHE A 8 -18.90 13.51 -15.99
N ILE A 9 -17.75 13.91 -16.51
CA ILE A 9 -16.48 13.20 -16.39
C ILE A 9 -15.36 14.22 -16.15
N ASP A 10 -14.48 13.94 -15.18
CA ASP A 10 -13.29 14.76 -14.91
C ASP A 10 -12.11 14.21 -15.71
N LEU A 11 -11.46 15.09 -16.45
CA LEU A 11 -10.30 14.79 -17.28
C LEU A 11 -9.15 15.71 -16.92
N THR A 12 -7.94 15.18 -16.96
CA THR A 12 -6.73 15.99 -17.03
C THR A 12 -6.33 16.06 -18.49
N VAL A 13 -6.28 17.27 -19.03
CA VAL A 13 -6.00 17.55 -20.44
C VAL A 13 -4.98 18.66 -20.55
N THR A 14 -4.26 18.69 -21.66
CA THR A 14 -3.38 19.79 -22.06
C THR A 14 -4.19 20.96 -22.62
N GLU A 15 -3.55 22.11 -22.80
CA GLU A 15 -4.21 23.26 -23.43
C GLU A 15 -4.66 22.95 -24.86
N ASP A 16 -3.82 22.23 -25.66
CA ASP A 16 -4.16 21.82 -27.02
C ASP A 16 -5.37 20.85 -27.05
N GLU A 17 -5.41 19.86 -26.15
CA GLU A 17 -6.52 18.94 -26.02
C GLU A 17 -7.80 19.67 -25.58
N THR A 18 -7.69 20.67 -24.73
CA THR A 18 -8.81 21.55 -24.32
C THR A 18 -9.40 22.26 -25.55
N ILE A 19 -8.55 22.86 -26.41
CA ILE A 19 -8.97 23.52 -27.65
C ILE A 19 -9.65 22.53 -28.59
N GLU A 20 -9.11 21.33 -28.74
CA GLU A 20 -9.69 20.28 -29.57
C GLU A 20 -11.09 19.87 -29.08
N LEU A 21 -11.26 19.63 -27.77
CA LEU A 21 -12.55 19.28 -27.18
C LEU A 21 -13.59 20.37 -27.39
N LEU A 22 -13.24 21.65 -27.19
CA LEU A 22 -14.11 22.79 -27.44
C LEU A 22 -14.49 22.90 -28.93
N SER A 23 -13.56 22.64 -29.85
CA SER A 23 -13.80 22.64 -31.27
C SER A 23 -14.82 21.59 -31.73
N ARG A 24 -14.93 20.49 -30.96
CA ARG A 24 -15.93 19.42 -31.17
C ARG A 24 -17.28 19.72 -30.50
N GLY A 25 -17.46 20.92 -29.91
CA GLY A 25 -18.70 21.34 -29.27
C GLY A 25 -18.93 20.74 -27.87
N ILE A 26 -17.89 20.20 -27.24
CA ILE A 26 -17.96 19.66 -25.87
C ILE A 26 -17.92 20.84 -24.89
N GLN A 27 -18.89 20.91 -23.99
CA GLN A 27 -18.88 21.89 -22.91
C GLN A 27 -17.88 21.45 -21.83
N LEU A 28 -17.01 22.38 -21.43
CA LEU A 28 -15.97 22.14 -20.41
C LEU A 28 -16.10 23.18 -19.31
N ASP A 29 -16.06 22.70 -18.06
CA ASP A 29 -15.87 23.52 -16.87
C ASP A 29 -14.44 23.30 -16.37
N VAL A 30 -13.61 24.35 -16.39
CA VAL A 30 -12.23 24.26 -15.90
C VAL A 30 -12.24 24.37 -14.38
N LEU A 31 -12.11 23.22 -13.69
CA LEU A 31 -12.08 23.15 -12.22
C LEU A 31 -10.73 23.61 -11.66
N ILE A 32 -9.63 23.22 -12.30
CA ILE A 32 -8.25 23.55 -11.91
C ILE A 32 -7.50 23.97 -13.17
N PRO A 33 -7.21 25.28 -13.36
CA PRO A 33 -6.58 25.78 -14.58
C PRO A 33 -5.13 25.33 -14.76
N ASP A 34 -4.39 25.18 -13.68
CA ASP A 34 -3.00 24.67 -13.67
C ASP A 34 -2.85 23.66 -12.53
N LEU A 35 -2.86 22.38 -12.90
CA LEU A 35 -2.75 21.28 -11.95
C LEU A 35 -1.39 21.27 -11.22
N THR A 36 -0.34 21.65 -11.92
CA THR A 36 1.02 21.73 -11.34
C THR A 36 1.10 22.84 -10.29
N ALA A 37 0.62 24.04 -10.60
CA ALA A 37 0.56 25.15 -9.66
C ALA A 37 -0.36 24.83 -8.49
N HIS A 38 -1.51 24.19 -8.74
CA HIS A 38 -2.45 23.78 -7.72
C HIS A 38 -1.80 22.82 -6.70
N TYR A 39 -1.11 21.78 -7.15
CA TYR A 39 -0.42 20.86 -6.23
C TYR A 39 0.80 21.49 -5.57
N LYS A 40 1.56 22.34 -6.28
CA LYS A 40 2.66 23.09 -5.67
C LYS A 40 2.18 24.03 -4.54
N SER A 41 1.03 24.69 -4.71
CA SER A 41 0.47 25.57 -3.69
C SER A 41 -0.06 24.83 -2.46
N ARG A 42 -0.40 23.54 -2.62
CA ARG A 42 -0.82 22.65 -1.53
C ARG A 42 0.36 21.94 -0.86
N ASN A 43 1.54 21.96 -1.46
CA ASN A 43 2.73 21.54 -0.75
C ASN A 43 2.89 22.47 0.47
N ARG A 44 2.38 22.03 1.62
CA ARG A 44 2.79 22.57 2.89
C ARG A 44 4.33 22.55 2.89
N PRO A 45 5.02 23.57 3.40
CA PRO A 45 6.45 23.46 3.65
C PRO A 45 6.64 22.11 4.31
N ALA A 46 7.58 21.29 3.80
CA ALA A 46 7.87 20.01 4.42
C ALA A 46 7.96 20.29 5.91
N MET A 47 7.02 19.77 6.68
CA MET A 47 7.17 19.80 8.12
C MET A 47 8.51 19.14 8.31
N ASN A 48 9.44 19.87 8.94
CA ASN A 48 10.81 19.44 9.17
C ASN A 48 10.75 18.30 10.21
N ARG A 49 10.15 17.16 9.79
CA ARG A 49 10.10 15.94 10.56
C ARG A 49 11.30 15.15 10.15
N ASP A 50 12.06 14.79 11.14
CA ASP A 50 13.22 13.92 10.98
C ASP A 50 12.72 12.49 10.78
N PHE A 51 12.14 12.23 9.57
CA PHE A 51 11.75 10.88 9.18
C PHE A 51 12.99 10.17 8.64
N PRO A 52 13.50 9.15 9.35
CA PRO A 52 14.70 8.45 8.97
C PRO A 52 14.49 7.73 7.64
N LEU A 53 15.43 7.93 6.72
CA LEU A 53 15.45 7.25 5.43
C LEU A 53 16.28 5.97 5.52
N GLY A 54 15.86 4.95 4.78
CA GLY A 54 16.58 3.68 4.69
C GLY A 54 17.75 3.70 3.71
N SER A 55 18.53 2.64 3.70
CA SER A 55 19.75 2.48 2.91
C SER A 55 19.50 2.23 1.42
N MET A 56 18.32 1.73 1.03
CA MET A 56 17.94 1.45 -0.36
C MET A 56 17.36 2.70 -1.05
N GLN A 57 18.20 3.67 -1.41
CA GLN A 57 17.78 4.95 -2.02
C GLN A 57 16.67 5.65 -1.20
N GLY A 58 16.78 5.60 0.12
CA GLY A 58 15.82 6.19 1.03
C GLY A 58 14.70 5.25 1.47
N ASN A 59 14.58 4.06 0.90
CA ASN A 59 13.64 3.04 1.36
C ASN A 59 14.31 2.10 2.36
N TYR A 60 13.55 1.56 3.31
CA TYR A 60 14.06 0.58 4.27
C TYR A 60 14.36 -0.76 3.59
N THR A 61 15.45 -1.41 3.98
CA THR A 61 15.63 -2.86 3.81
C THR A 61 14.63 -3.62 4.67
N TRP A 62 14.52 -4.95 4.47
CA TRP A 62 13.70 -5.78 5.34
C TRP A 62 14.11 -5.69 6.82
N ASP A 63 15.39 -5.68 7.10
CA ASP A 63 15.92 -5.57 8.46
C ASP A 63 15.71 -4.16 9.06
N GLU A 64 15.93 -3.11 8.26
CA GLU A 64 15.67 -1.73 8.67
C GLU A 64 14.19 -1.49 8.98
N LEU A 65 13.28 -2.05 8.17
CA LEU A 65 11.84 -2.01 8.40
C LEU A 65 11.46 -2.61 9.76
N ASN A 66 11.96 -3.82 10.05
CA ASN A 66 11.67 -4.49 11.31
C ASN A 66 12.25 -3.71 12.50
N THR A 67 13.48 -3.23 12.37
CA THR A 67 14.12 -2.37 13.39
C THR A 67 13.31 -1.10 13.62
N ARG A 68 12.86 -0.47 12.53
CA ARG A 68 12.07 0.76 12.62
C ARG A 68 10.73 0.56 13.32
N PHE A 69 10.06 -0.55 13.06
CA PHE A 69 8.84 -0.89 13.79
C PHE A 69 9.13 -1.04 15.29
N ASP A 70 10.15 -1.81 15.65
CA ASP A 70 10.50 -2.07 17.05
C ASP A 70 10.84 -0.76 17.79
N GLU A 71 11.54 0.19 17.13
CA GLU A 71 11.83 1.51 17.69
C GLU A 71 10.55 2.33 17.93
N LEU A 72 9.63 2.36 16.95
CA LEU A 72 8.37 3.10 17.07
C LEU A 72 7.49 2.52 18.17
N GLN A 73 7.31 1.20 18.19
CA GLN A 73 6.53 0.51 19.21
C GLN A 73 7.12 0.71 20.61
N ALA A 74 8.44 0.61 20.78
CA ALA A 74 9.11 0.84 22.06
C ALA A 74 9.00 2.31 22.53
N THR A 75 8.93 3.26 21.59
CA THR A 75 8.81 4.69 21.90
C THR A 75 7.37 5.08 22.24
N TYR A 76 6.38 4.48 21.57
CA TYR A 76 4.96 4.82 21.68
C TYR A 76 4.07 3.61 22.03
N PRO A 77 4.40 2.82 23.08
CA PRO A 77 3.69 1.57 23.39
C PRO A 77 2.23 1.77 23.81
N ASN A 78 1.83 3.00 24.13
CA ASN A 78 0.45 3.33 24.53
C ASN A 78 -0.48 3.57 23.34
N ILE A 79 0.05 3.68 22.12
CA ILE A 79 -0.73 3.93 20.90
C ILE A 79 -0.36 3.00 19.74
N ILE A 80 0.76 2.27 19.83
CA ILE A 80 1.17 1.28 18.84
C ILE A 80 1.20 -0.09 19.51
N SER A 81 0.40 -1.03 18.99
CA SER A 81 0.35 -2.41 19.50
C SER A 81 1.64 -3.18 19.22
N GLU A 82 1.82 -4.30 19.89
CA GLU A 82 2.74 -5.32 19.41
C GLU A 82 2.30 -5.82 18.03
N ARG A 83 3.25 -6.39 17.26
CA ARG A 83 2.92 -7.02 15.98
C ARG A 83 2.18 -8.32 16.19
N ILE A 84 1.20 -8.61 15.35
CA ILE A 84 0.54 -9.91 15.25
C ILE A 84 0.93 -10.57 13.93
N ILE A 85 1.21 -11.87 13.97
CA ILE A 85 1.55 -12.64 12.78
C ILE A 85 0.25 -13.10 12.12
N LEU A 86 0.06 -12.73 10.86
CA LEU A 86 -1.09 -13.09 10.04
C LEU A 86 -0.87 -14.43 9.31
N GLY A 87 0.37 -14.76 9.01
CA GLY A 87 0.80 -15.95 8.30
C GLY A 87 2.25 -15.82 7.86
N GLU A 88 2.69 -16.79 7.08
CA GLU A 88 4.03 -16.82 6.50
C GLU A 88 3.94 -16.78 4.98
N SER A 89 4.94 -16.16 4.33
CA SER A 89 5.14 -16.18 2.90
C SER A 89 5.69 -17.52 2.41
N ILE A 90 5.89 -17.68 1.09
CA ILE A 90 6.44 -18.91 0.50
C ILE A 90 7.84 -19.25 1.01
N GLU A 91 8.68 -18.24 1.26
CA GLU A 91 10.04 -18.39 1.79
C GLU A 91 10.08 -18.23 3.33
N GLU A 92 8.95 -18.50 4.01
CA GLU A 92 8.83 -18.55 5.48
C GLU A 92 9.17 -17.23 6.19
N ARG A 93 8.78 -16.08 5.57
CA ARG A 93 8.85 -14.77 6.22
C ARG A 93 7.49 -14.40 6.79
N ASP A 94 7.51 -13.85 8.00
CA ASP A 94 6.30 -13.37 8.66
C ASP A 94 5.60 -12.28 7.84
N ILE A 95 4.30 -12.46 7.64
CA ILE A 95 3.37 -11.41 7.23
C ILE A 95 2.67 -10.96 8.50
N TRP A 96 2.83 -9.69 8.86
CA TRP A 96 2.38 -9.20 10.15
C TRP A 96 1.63 -7.89 10.05
N ALA A 97 0.79 -7.65 11.05
CA ALA A 97 0.05 -6.42 11.25
C ALA A 97 0.30 -5.84 12.63
N PHE A 98 -0.05 -4.58 12.80
CA PHE A 98 -0.12 -3.90 14.10
C PHE A 98 -1.24 -2.84 14.06
N LYS A 99 -1.67 -2.43 15.25
CA LYS A 99 -2.73 -1.44 15.41
C LYS A 99 -2.18 -0.12 15.96
N VAL A 100 -2.75 0.99 15.51
CA VAL A 100 -2.58 2.32 16.11
C VAL A 100 -3.96 2.78 16.61
N SER A 101 -4.07 3.02 17.91
CA SER A 101 -5.27 3.43 18.64
C SER A 101 -4.86 3.93 20.03
N ASP A 102 -5.70 4.61 20.77
CA ASP A 102 -5.42 5.01 22.17
C ASP A 102 -5.49 3.81 23.12
N ASN A 103 -6.09 2.68 22.71
CA ASN A 103 -6.05 1.40 23.38
C ASN A 103 -5.56 0.29 22.43
N PRO A 104 -4.25 0.31 22.05
CA PRO A 104 -3.76 -0.48 20.92
C PRO A 104 -3.85 -2.00 21.12
N ASN A 105 -3.94 -2.48 22.36
CA ASN A 105 -3.98 -3.91 22.68
C ASN A 105 -5.39 -4.42 23.02
N ASP A 106 -6.38 -3.54 23.08
CA ASP A 106 -7.77 -3.89 23.37
C ASP A 106 -8.61 -3.73 22.10
N ASP A 107 -9.61 -4.58 21.91
CA ASP A 107 -10.61 -4.48 20.86
C ASP A 107 -11.74 -3.58 21.35
N GLU A 108 -12.01 -2.50 20.62
CA GLU A 108 -12.98 -1.48 20.98
C GLU A 108 -14.14 -1.47 19.98
N ASP A 109 -15.31 -0.99 20.39
CA ASP A 109 -16.45 -0.79 19.47
C ASP A 109 -16.25 0.49 18.63
N GLU A 110 -15.13 0.52 17.89
CA GLU A 110 -14.72 1.62 17.03
C GLU A 110 -14.62 1.20 15.56
N PRO A 111 -14.78 2.15 14.62
CA PRO A 111 -14.60 1.84 13.20
C PRO A 111 -13.15 1.45 12.87
N GLU A 112 -12.97 0.25 12.33
CA GLU A 112 -11.69 -0.26 11.88
C GLU A 112 -11.34 0.21 10.47
N VAL A 113 -10.08 0.56 10.26
CA VAL A 113 -9.51 0.91 8.95
C VAL A 113 -8.23 0.12 8.72
N LEU A 114 -8.09 -0.49 7.55
CA LEU A 114 -6.90 -1.25 7.17
C LEU A 114 -6.05 -0.49 6.15
N TYR A 115 -4.77 -0.37 6.46
CA TYR A 115 -3.74 0.16 5.57
C TYR A 115 -2.77 -0.95 5.18
N THR A 116 -2.60 -1.17 3.89
CA THR A 116 -1.68 -2.19 3.38
C THR A 116 -0.65 -1.60 2.44
N ALA A 117 0.53 -2.23 2.37
CA ALA A 117 1.59 -1.79 1.47
C ALA A 117 2.38 -2.99 0.90
N LEU A 118 3.24 -2.69 -0.09
CA LEU A 118 4.16 -3.66 -0.72
C LEU A 118 3.48 -4.96 -1.18
N THR A 119 2.30 -4.85 -1.78
CA THR A 119 1.70 -5.95 -2.56
C THR A 119 2.59 -6.27 -3.76
N HIS A 120 3.11 -5.24 -4.41
CA HIS A 120 4.12 -5.40 -5.44
C HIS A 120 5.49 -5.01 -4.88
N ALA A 121 6.39 -5.95 -4.91
CA ALA A 121 7.70 -5.84 -4.27
C ALA A 121 8.60 -4.68 -4.78
N ARG A 122 8.29 -4.10 -5.93
CA ARG A 122 9.01 -2.96 -6.54
C ARG A 122 8.43 -1.58 -6.21
N GLU A 123 7.48 -1.52 -5.27
CA GLU A 123 6.77 -0.28 -4.91
C GLU A 123 7.02 0.12 -3.43
N PRO A 124 8.31 0.25 -2.99
CA PRO A 124 8.66 0.43 -1.58
C PRO A 124 8.17 1.74 -0.96
N VAL A 125 7.85 2.74 -1.78
CA VAL A 125 7.32 4.02 -1.32
C VAL A 125 5.98 3.84 -0.59
N SER A 126 5.19 2.82 -0.91
CA SER A 126 3.95 2.52 -0.19
C SER A 126 4.21 2.19 1.28
N MET A 127 5.20 1.35 1.57
CA MET A 127 5.66 1.03 2.93
C MET A 127 6.22 2.28 3.64
N MET A 128 7.06 3.07 2.97
CA MET A 128 7.61 4.31 3.54
C MET A 128 6.51 5.30 3.92
N ASN A 129 5.46 5.42 3.09
CA ASN A 129 4.29 6.25 3.41
C ASN A 129 3.52 5.74 4.64
N LEU A 130 3.39 4.42 4.80
CA LEU A 130 2.78 3.84 5.99
C LEU A 130 3.56 4.21 7.25
N PHE A 131 4.89 3.99 7.26
CA PHE A 131 5.73 4.31 8.42
C PHE A 131 5.76 5.81 8.71
N TYR A 132 5.77 6.65 7.68
CA TYR A 132 5.66 8.09 7.87
C TYR A 132 4.32 8.48 8.54
N PHE A 133 3.22 7.86 8.10
CA PHE A 133 1.90 8.13 8.68
C PHE A 133 1.80 7.64 10.13
N VAL A 134 2.32 6.45 10.43
CA VAL A 134 2.39 5.93 11.81
C VAL A 134 3.22 6.84 12.71
N GLN A 135 4.40 7.28 12.26
CA GLN A 135 5.22 8.23 13.01
C GLN A 135 4.47 9.55 13.23
N LEU A 136 3.79 10.05 12.20
CA LEU A 136 3.00 11.28 12.28
C LEU A 136 1.88 11.17 13.32
N LEU A 137 1.13 10.07 13.33
CA LEU A 137 0.09 9.80 14.33
C LEU A 137 0.69 9.78 15.73
N ALA A 138 1.82 9.09 15.90
CA ALA A 138 2.47 8.91 17.20
C ALA A 138 3.05 10.22 17.76
N GLU A 139 3.74 11.02 16.94
CA GLU A 139 4.36 12.27 17.36
C GLU A 139 3.36 13.39 17.64
N GLU A 140 2.24 13.42 16.91
CA GLU A 140 1.23 14.48 17.01
C GLU A 140 0.05 14.12 17.91
N TYR A 141 0.00 12.89 18.42
CA TYR A 141 -1.00 12.50 19.40
C TYR A 141 -1.00 13.41 20.62
N GLY A 142 -2.13 14.03 20.90
CA GLY A 142 -2.29 15.03 21.96
C GLY A 142 -1.88 16.46 21.54
N ASN A 143 -1.27 16.67 20.37
CA ASN A 143 -0.83 17.97 19.86
C ASN A 143 -1.68 18.47 18.70
N ASP A 144 -1.93 17.62 17.70
CA ASP A 144 -2.81 17.91 16.57
C ASP A 144 -4.22 17.36 16.85
N PRO A 145 -5.29 18.22 16.83
CA PRO A 145 -6.64 17.76 17.15
C PRO A 145 -7.22 16.75 16.17
N GLU A 146 -6.86 16.80 14.87
CA GLU A 146 -7.38 15.87 13.86
C GLU A 146 -6.72 14.50 14.02
N LEU A 147 -5.40 14.46 14.21
CA LEU A 147 -4.67 13.21 14.41
C LEU A 147 -5.00 12.58 15.76
N THR A 148 -5.16 13.39 16.81
CA THR A 148 -5.63 12.91 18.11
C THR A 148 -7.05 12.33 18.01
N TYR A 149 -7.94 12.97 17.24
CA TYR A 149 -9.28 12.42 17.00
C TYR A 149 -9.22 11.07 16.29
N LEU A 150 -8.36 10.91 15.28
CA LEU A 150 -8.20 9.63 14.59
C LEU A 150 -7.75 8.51 15.55
N VAL A 151 -6.73 8.78 16.35
CA VAL A 151 -6.20 7.80 17.31
C VAL A 151 -7.22 7.42 18.39
N ASN A 152 -8.03 8.39 18.86
CA ASN A 152 -9.02 8.18 19.92
C ASN A 152 -10.37 7.61 19.43
N ASN A 153 -10.59 7.46 18.14
CA ASN A 153 -11.92 7.08 17.61
C ASN A 153 -11.84 6.10 16.45
N ARG A 154 -10.68 5.49 16.23
CA ARG A 154 -10.47 4.52 15.13
C ARG A 154 -9.44 3.47 15.53
N GLU A 155 -9.73 2.26 15.22
CA GLU A 155 -8.73 1.21 15.19
C GLU A 155 -8.06 1.18 13.81
N MET A 156 -6.85 1.71 13.73
CA MET A 156 -6.11 1.79 12.48
C MET A 156 -5.10 0.63 12.41
N TRP A 157 -5.39 -0.34 11.56
CA TRP A 157 -4.56 -1.51 11.33
C TRP A 157 -3.60 -1.32 10.15
N PHE A 158 -2.38 -1.80 10.29
CA PHE A 158 -1.32 -1.65 9.29
C PHE A 158 -0.68 -2.99 8.96
N VAL A 159 -0.64 -3.33 7.66
CA VAL A 159 0.14 -4.44 7.09
C VAL A 159 1.22 -3.85 6.19
N PRO A 160 2.43 -3.61 6.68
CA PRO A 160 3.42 -2.82 5.96
C PRO A 160 4.02 -3.54 4.74
N VAL A 161 4.02 -4.88 4.74
CA VAL A 161 4.57 -5.68 3.64
C VAL A 161 3.72 -6.92 3.43
N ILE A 162 2.97 -6.94 2.33
CA ILE A 162 2.21 -8.14 1.92
C ILE A 162 3.13 -9.14 1.20
N ASN A 163 4.14 -8.65 0.49
CA ASN A 163 5.04 -9.47 -0.33
C ASN A 163 6.50 -9.39 0.16
N PRO A 164 6.81 -9.99 1.31
CA PRO A 164 8.15 -9.91 1.87
C PRO A 164 9.20 -10.63 1.02
N ASP A 165 8.86 -11.76 0.40
CA ASP A 165 9.79 -12.54 -0.41
C ASP A 165 10.23 -11.81 -1.67
N GLY A 166 9.27 -11.23 -2.39
CA GLY A 166 9.57 -10.42 -3.56
C GLY A 166 10.40 -9.18 -3.19
N TYR A 167 10.16 -8.61 -2.01
CA TYR A 167 10.91 -7.45 -1.52
C TYR A 167 12.36 -7.81 -1.18
N VAL A 168 12.58 -8.86 -0.40
CA VAL A 168 13.94 -9.36 -0.07
C VAL A 168 14.68 -9.82 -1.32
N TYR A 169 13.98 -10.40 -2.30
CA TYR A 169 14.61 -10.72 -3.59
C TYR A 169 15.10 -9.44 -4.31
N ASN A 170 14.29 -8.37 -4.36
CA ASN A 170 14.71 -7.09 -4.92
C ASN A 170 15.94 -6.52 -4.20
N GLU A 171 15.96 -6.59 -2.87
CA GLU A 171 17.09 -6.20 -2.04
C GLU A 171 18.35 -7.01 -2.38
N SER A 172 18.23 -8.33 -2.59
CA SER A 172 19.34 -9.21 -2.90
C SER A 172 19.98 -8.94 -4.25
N ILE A 173 19.16 -8.57 -5.27
CA ILE A 173 19.64 -8.30 -6.63
C ILE A 173 20.04 -6.84 -6.87
N GLN A 174 19.54 -5.91 -6.06
CA GLN A 174 19.77 -4.48 -6.11
C GLN A 174 19.85 -3.90 -4.69
N PRO A 175 20.93 -4.18 -3.93
CA PRO A 175 21.04 -3.77 -2.54
C PRO A 175 21.04 -2.26 -2.33
N ASP A 176 21.43 -1.51 -3.36
CA ASP A 176 21.36 -0.04 -3.34
C ASP A 176 19.97 0.50 -3.75
N GLY A 177 18.98 -0.39 -3.96
CA GLY A 177 17.62 -0.05 -4.39
C GLY A 177 17.38 -0.13 -5.89
N GLY A 178 16.12 -0.03 -6.30
CA GLY A 178 15.71 -0.06 -7.72
C GLY A 178 15.45 -1.46 -8.29
N GLY A 179 15.34 -2.50 -7.45
CA GLY A 179 14.90 -3.83 -7.87
C GLY A 179 13.51 -3.80 -8.52
N MET A 180 13.34 -4.51 -9.64
CA MET A 180 12.13 -4.42 -10.47
C MET A 180 11.25 -5.68 -10.42
N HIS A 181 11.54 -6.64 -9.53
CA HIS A 181 10.67 -7.79 -9.33
C HIS A 181 9.34 -7.32 -8.70
N ARG A 182 8.21 -7.71 -9.32
CA ARG A 182 6.86 -7.29 -8.94
C ARG A 182 6.12 -8.32 -8.09
N LYS A 183 6.18 -9.59 -8.54
CA LYS A 183 5.38 -10.71 -8.07
C LYS A 183 5.92 -11.29 -6.76
N ASN A 184 5.24 -12.27 -6.18
CA ASN A 184 5.83 -13.07 -5.08
C ASN A 184 6.91 -14.05 -5.62
N ARG A 185 7.36 -14.98 -4.78
CA ARG A 185 8.45 -15.90 -5.17
C ARG A 185 7.97 -17.34 -5.43
N ARG A 186 6.69 -17.52 -5.74
CA ARG A 186 6.13 -18.82 -6.17
C ARG A 186 6.94 -19.39 -7.33
N ASP A 187 7.32 -20.66 -7.24
CA ASP A 187 7.91 -21.34 -8.39
C ASP A 187 6.84 -21.61 -9.46
N THR A 188 6.99 -20.98 -10.58
CA THR A 188 6.10 -21.07 -11.76
C THR A 188 6.77 -21.68 -12.97
N ASN A 189 7.96 -22.28 -12.80
CA ASN A 189 8.81 -22.80 -13.90
C ASN A 189 9.20 -21.73 -14.97
N CYS A 190 9.13 -20.45 -14.60
CA CYS A 190 9.49 -19.33 -15.49
C CYS A 190 10.93 -18.82 -15.28
N GLY A 191 11.81 -19.66 -14.69
CA GLY A 191 13.16 -19.31 -14.28
C GLY A 191 13.18 -18.50 -12.97
N ASP A 192 14.39 -18.14 -12.52
CA ASP A 192 14.58 -17.45 -11.23
C ASP A 192 14.54 -15.92 -11.31
N GLY A 193 14.30 -15.38 -12.50
CA GLY A 193 14.29 -13.94 -12.75
C GLY A 193 12.97 -13.26 -12.32
N THR A 194 12.78 -12.04 -12.83
CA THR A 194 11.63 -11.18 -12.51
C THR A 194 10.28 -11.70 -13.06
N ASN A 195 10.29 -12.74 -13.92
CA ASN A 195 9.08 -13.38 -14.43
C ASN A 195 8.53 -14.47 -13.50
N ARG A 196 9.30 -14.91 -12.50
CA ARG A 196 8.84 -15.88 -11.48
C ARG A 196 7.76 -15.29 -10.61
N GLY A 197 6.82 -16.11 -10.16
CA GLY A 197 5.83 -15.80 -9.13
C GLY A 197 4.44 -15.48 -9.64
N VAL A 198 3.55 -15.17 -8.72
CA VAL A 198 2.16 -14.75 -8.91
C VAL A 198 2.04 -13.25 -8.62
N ASP A 199 1.28 -12.54 -9.42
CA ASP A 199 0.87 -11.16 -9.13
C ASP A 199 -0.19 -11.19 -8.03
N LEU A 200 0.19 -10.85 -6.81
CA LEU A 200 -0.70 -10.92 -5.64
C LEU A 200 -1.96 -10.08 -5.83
N ASN A 201 -1.85 -8.93 -6.52
CA ASN A 201 -2.99 -8.07 -6.82
C ASN A 201 -3.85 -8.61 -8.00
N ARG A 202 -3.67 -9.85 -8.40
CA ARG A 202 -4.50 -10.61 -9.33
C ARG A 202 -4.99 -11.93 -8.73
N ASN A 203 -4.60 -12.21 -7.50
CA ASN A 203 -4.88 -13.49 -6.84
C ASN A 203 -6.06 -13.42 -5.84
N TYR A 204 -6.64 -12.25 -5.59
CA TYR A 204 -7.85 -12.08 -4.78
C TYR A 204 -9.10 -12.57 -5.51
N GLY A 205 -10.14 -13.02 -4.74
CA GLY A 205 -11.30 -13.72 -5.27
C GLY A 205 -12.27 -12.89 -6.11
N TYR A 206 -12.44 -11.59 -5.79
CA TYR A 206 -13.43 -10.78 -6.49
C TYR A 206 -13.09 -10.60 -7.98
N GLY A 207 -13.93 -11.18 -8.84
CA GLY A 207 -13.71 -11.12 -10.29
C GLY A 207 -12.50 -11.90 -10.80
N TRP A 208 -11.91 -12.79 -9.99
CA TRP A 208 -10.77 -13.60 -10.39
C TRP A 208 -11.09 -14.40 -11.65
N GLY A 209 -10.21 -14.34 -12.65
CA GLY A 209 -10.35 -15.12 -13.88
C GLY A 209 -11.57 -14.78 -14.75
N ALA A 210 -12.31 -13.70 -14.47
CA ALA A 210 -13.50 -13.32 -15.23
C ALA A 210 -13.20 -13.08 -16.72
N ASN A 211 -12.00 -12.59 -17.01
CA ASN A 211 -11.46 -12.45 -18.37
C ASN A 211 -9.93 -12.28 -18.30
N ASP A 212 -9.28 -12.26 -19.47
CA ASP A 212 -7.83 -12.08 -19.58
C ASP A 212 -7.41 -10.59 -19.81
N THR A 213 -8.33 -9.65 -19.57
CA THR A 213 -8.02 -8.22 -19.63
C THR A 213 -7.50 -7.73 -18.28
N GLY A 214 -6.23 -7.32 -18.23
CA GLY A 214 -5.57 -6.84 -17.00
C GLY A 214 -5.05 -7.94 -16.08
N SER A 215 -5.32 -9.22 -16.36
CA SER A 215 -4.71 -10.39 -15.71
C SER A 215 -4.37 -11.47 -16.76
N SER A 216 -3.50 -12.40 -16.43
CA SER A 216 -3.07 -13.45 -17.36
C SER A 216 -3.11 -14.83 -16.72
N PRO A 217 -3.53 -15.88 -17.46
CA PRO A 217 -3.36 -17.26 -17.06
C PRO A 217 -1.95 -17.81 -17.34
N ASP A 218 -1.11 -17.08 -18.08
CA ASP A 218 0.26 -17.47 -18.39
C ASP A 218 1.17 -17.28 -17.17
N PRO A 219 1.78 -18.37 -16.62
CA PRO A 219 2.64 -18.31 -15.44
C PRO A 219 3.83 -17.36 -15.58
N CYS A 220 4.30 -17.11 -16.80
CA CYS A 220 5.43 -16.23 -17.07
C CYS A 220 5.05 -14.76 -17.32
N ALA A 221 3.76 -14.47 -17.41
CA ALA A 221 3.28 -13.09 -17.55
C ALA A 221 3.47 -12.27 -16.26
N THR A 222 3.71 -10.98 -16.42
CA THR A 222 3.86 -10.02 -15.29
C THR A 222 2.61 -9.94 -14.43
N THR A 223 1.43 -10.19 -15.03
CA THR A 223 0.11 -10.15 -14.38
C THR A 223 -0.48 -11.54 -14.16
N TYR A 224 0.36 -12.55 -13.98
CA TYR A 224 -0.09 -13.92 -13.71
C TYR A 224 -0.90 -13.99 -12.42
N ARG A 225 -2.14 -14.49 -12.52
CA ARG A 225 -3.14 -14.50 -11.42
C ARG A 225 -3.10 -15.73 -10.52
N GLY A 226 -2.20 -16.69 -10.77
CA GLY A 226 -2.20 -17.98 -10.10
C GLY A 226 -3.14 -18.99 -10.76
N GLU A 227 -3.17 -20.22 -10.25
CA GLU A 227 -3.99 -21.32 -10.78
C GLU A 227 -5.48 -21.20 -10.36
N SER A 228 -5.73 -20.60 -9.19
CA SER A 228 -7.05 -20.22 -8.70
C SER A 228 -6.94 -18.96 -7.82
N GLU A 229 -8.07 -18.42 -7.39
CA GLU A 229 -8.10 -17.37 -6.38
C GLU A 229 -7.47 -17.86 -5.07
N PHE A 230 -6.79 -16.95 -4.37
CA PHE A 230 -6.17 -17.19 -3.07
C PHE A 230 -5.26 -18.43 -3.04
N THR A 231 -4.51 -18.69 -4.12
CA THR A 231 -3.49 -19.76 -4.11
C THR A 231 -2.26 -19.38 -3.29
N GLU A 232 -2.03 -18.09 -3.10
CA GLU A 232 -0.82 -17.59 -2.47
C GLU A 232 -1.02 -17.40 -0.97
N PRO A 233 -0.06 -17.85 -0.11
CA PRO A 233 -0.18 -17.70 1.33
C PRO A 233 -0.29 -16.23 1.75
N GLU A 234 0.35 -15.32 1.03
CA GLU A 234 0.29 -13.89 1.28
C GLU A 234 -1.14 -13.34 1.12
N THR A 235 -1.85 -13.75 0.08
CA THR A 235 -3.24 -13.31 -0.14
C THR A 235 -4.22 -14.01 0.80
N GLN A 236 -3.92 -15.24 1.22
CA GLN A 236 -4.70 -15.96 2.24
C GLN A 236 -4.58 -15.26 3.60
N ALA A 237 -3.36 -14.90 4.02
CA ALA A 237 -3.11 -14.21 5.28
C ALA A 237 -3.92 -12.90 5.36
N VAL A 238 -3.86 -12.07 4.32
CA VAL A 238 -4.62 -10.81 4.26
C VAL A 238 -6.12 -11.07 4.22
N ARG A 239 -6.60 -12.04 3.44
CA ARG A 239 -8.02 -12.42 3.38
C ARG A 239 -8.53 -12.83 4.76
N ASP A 240 -7.83 -13.75 5.43
CA ASP A 240 -8.28 -14.31 6.70
C ASP A 240 -8.27 -13.24 7.79
N PHE A 241 -7.30 -12.33 7.78
CA PHE A 241 -7.27 -11.16 8.62
C PHE A 241 -8.48 -10.24 8.35
N MET A 242 -8.76 -9.93 7.08
CA MET A 242 -9.91 -9.10 6.73
C MET A 242 -11.25 -9.73 7.11
N LEU A 243 -11.36 -11.06 7.06
CA LEU A 243 -12.59 -11.78 7.43
C LEU A 243 -12.78 -11.89 8.95
N SER A 244 -11.71 -11.73 9.74
CA SER A 244 -11.79 -11.72 11.21
C SER A 244 -12.13 -10.36 11.82
N HIS A 245 -12.24 -9.32 10.99
CA HIS A 245 -12.51 -7.93 11.36
C HIS A 245 -13.70 -7.34 10.60
N GLU A 246 -14.20 -6.19 11.06
CA GLU A 246 -15.28 -5.44 10.39
C GLU A 246 -14.77 -4.13 9.76
N PHE A 247 -13.71 -4.21 8.98
CA PHE A 247 -13.13 -3.02 8.34
C PHE A 247 -14.18 -2.19 7.59
N LYS A 248 -14.23 -0.89 7.90
CA LYS A 248 -15.11 0.07 7.22
C LYS A 248 -14.47 0.62 5.96
N ASP A 249 -13.13 0.64 5.91
CA ASP A 249 -12.35 1.06 4.74
C ASP A 249 -11.02 0.29 4.65
N VAL A 250 -10.53 0.10 3.43
CA VAL A 250 -9.26 -0.56 3.14
C VAL A 250 -8.48 0.28 2.14
N LEU A 251 -7.32 0.75 2.55
CA LEU A 251 -6.39 1.52 1.73
C LEU A 251 -5.20 0.61 1.33
N HIS A 252 -5.10 0.37 0.01
CA HIS A 252 -4.18 -0.63 -0.56
C HIS A 252 -3.21 0.01 -1.56
#